data_31cb33487ab53dd03535c70e16bdcefc
#
_entry.id   31cb33487ab53dd03535c70e16bdcefc
#
_cell.length_a   1.000
_cell.length_b   1.000
_cell.length_c   1.000
_cell.angle_alpha   90.00
_cell.angle_beta   90.00
_cell.angle_gamma   90.00
#
_symmetry.space_group_name_H-M   'P 1'
#
loop_
_entity.id
_entity.type
_entity.pdbx_description
1 polymer ?
#
loop_
_entity_poly.entity_id
_entity_poly.type
_entity_poly.pdbx_seq_one_letter_code
_entity_poly.pdbx_strand_id
1 'polypeptide(L)'
;EEFSGVKAHTIRIWEKRYGLLNPERTETNIRFYGMDDLKAILNISYLNEHGYKISAIAAMTPAQREQLVNEVAGKQGGGGDVLNTLKMAMLSFDEDLFEGTSDAYIKKHGFRALVEQIYVPLLENIGMLWQTNSICPAQEHFVSNIIRHRLIVASHALTTPKKEHGATHVLYLPADEIHELGLLYLNYLLRAKGERTIYLGQSVPTEDLRQVVALHQGNIVFVTVLMANPAPSEVPQYLLQLRAMVPDDRVEFWLTGSQLARVETVDVPRGMYLHPSMGAVISALDAREAA
;
A
#
# COMPACT_ATOMS: atom_id res chain seq x y z
N GLU A 1 9.63 -17.91 -5.54
CA GLU A 1 10.80 -17.13 -5.95
C GLU A 1 10.55 -15.64 -5.77
N GLU A 2 9.52 -15.08 -6.38
CA GLU A 2 9.20 -13.65 -6.31
C GLU A 2 8.98 -13.14 -4.87
N PHE A 3 8.29 -13.93 -4.04
CA PHE A 3 7.98 -13.53 -2.67
C PHE A 3 9.15 -13.62 -1.69
N SER A 4 9.99 -14.65 -1.82
CA SER A 4 11.10 -14.92 -0.90
C SER A 4 12.45 -14.39 -1.38
N GLY A 5 12.54 -13.92 -2.62
CA GLY A 5 13.82 -13.58 -3.26
C GLY A 5 14.75 -14.79 -3.54
N VAL A 6 14.36 -16.00 -3.12
CA VAL A 6 15.18 -17.21 -3.25
C VAL A 6 14.90 -17.91 -4.56
N LYS A 7 15.96 -18.16 -5.35
CA LYS A 7 15.83 -18.85 -6.64
C LYS A 7 15.28 -20.27 -6.47
N ALA A 8 14.41 -20.70 -7.38
CA ALA A 8 13.75 -22.00 -7.33
C ALA A 8 14.74 -23.19 -7.19
N HIS A 9 15.91 -23.12 -7.82
CA HIS A 9 16.91 -24.16 -7.68
C HIS A 9 17.52 -24.24 -6.27
N THR A 10 17.68 -23.10 -5.59
CA THR A 10 18.15 -23.02 -4.21
C THR A 10 17.14 -23.66 -3.25
N ILE A 11 15.84 -23.35 -3.43
CA ILE A 11 14.74 -23.96 -2.68
C ILE A 11 14.77 -25.49 -2.81
N ARG A 12 14.99 -26.01 -4.03
CA ARG A 12 15.11 -27.45 -4.27
C ARG A 12 16.34 -28.08 -3.59
N ILE A 13 17.44 -27.34 -3.48
CA ILE A 13 18.63 -27.79 -2.74
C ILE A 13 18.30 -27.87 -1.24
N TRP A 14 17.60 -26.87 -0.69
CA TRP A 14 17.19 -26.84 0.72
C TRP A 14 16.25 -27.99 1.06
N GLU A 15 15.26 -28.26 0.20
CA GLU A 15 14.39 -29.45 0.29
C GLU A 15 15.21 -30.75 0.31
N LYS A 16 16.00 -30.96 -0.73
CA LYS A 16 16.68 -32.27 -0.96
C LYS A 16 17.83 -32.54 0.02
N ARG A 17 18.62 -31.51 0.35
CA ARG A 17 19.87 -31.69 1.13
C ARG A 17 19.66 -31.55 2.62
N TYR A 18 18.70 -30.72 3.03
CA TYR A 18 18.53 -30.36 4.43
C TYR A 18 17.13 -30.71 4.97
N GLY A 19 16.19 -31.16 4.14
CA GLY A 19 14.84 -31.51 4.57
C GLY A 19 14.06 -30.33 5.17
N LEU A 20 14.42 -29.09 4.76
CA LEU A 20 13.85 -27.87 5.34
C LEU A 20 12.43 -27.58 4.88
N LEU A 21 12.00 -28.20 3.80
CA LEU A 21 10.68 -28.02 3.18
C LEU A 21 10.12 -29.39 2.80
N ASN A 22 8.80 -29.48 2.81
CA ASN A 22 8.08 -30.71 2.49
C ASN A 22 6.93 -30.45 1.51
N PRO A 23 7.24 -30.04 0.25
CA PRO A 23 6.20 -29.69 -0.70
C PRO A 23 5.33 -30.88 -1.08
N GLU A 24 4.07 -30.65 -1.23
CA GLU A 24 3.15 -31.57 -1.87
C GLU A 24 3.47 -31.71 -3.37
N ARG A 25 2.97 -32.76 -4.00
CA ARG A 25 3.14 -32.99 -5.42
C ARG A 25 1.78 -33.18 -6.10
N THR A 26 1.63 -32.50 -7.24
CA THR A 26 0.48 -32.73 -8.11
C THR A 26 0.54 -34.12 -8.76
N GLU A 27 -0.53 -34.58 -9.35
CA GLU A 27 -0.59 -35.84 -10.14
C GLU A 27 0.47 -35.86 -11.28
N THR A 28 0.83 -34.69 -11.79
CA THR A 28 1.89 -34.50 -12.80
C THR A 28 3.28 -34.33 -12.21
N ASN A 29 3.46 -34.63 -10.90
CA ASN A 29 4.73 -34.54 -10.17
C ASN A 29 5.33 -33.11 -10.06
N ILE A 30 4.51 -32.07 -10.20
CA ILE A 30 4.93 -30.69 -9.96
C ILE A 30 4.87 -30.40 -8.45
N ARG A 31 5.88 -29.69 -7.92
CA ARG A 31 5.93 -29.28 -6.52
C ARG A 31 4.90 -28.20 -6.21
N PHE A 32 4.18 -28.38 -5.15
CA PHE A 32 3.30 -27.38 -4.58
C PHE A 32 3.74 -27.07 -3.14
N TYR A 33 4.08 -25.81 -2.89
CA TYR A 33 4.51 -25.33 -1.58
C TYR A 33 3.31 -24.66 -0.89
N GLY A 34 2.91 -25.20 0.24
CA GLY A 34 1.83 -24.66 1.05
C GLY A 34 2.25 -23.42 1.87
N MET A 35 1.34 -22.92 2.67
CA MET A 35 1.57 -21.72 3.48
C MET A 35 2.69 -21.93 4.52
N ASP A 36 2.77 -23.11 5.11
CA ASP A 36 3.82 -23.44 6.08
C ASP A 36 5.20 -23.53 5.44
N ASP A 37 5.28 -24.04 4.20
CA ASP A 37 6.52 -24.01 3.43
C ASP A 37 6.93 -22.57 3.07
N LEU A 38 5.96 -21.71 2.75
CA LEU A 38 6.23 -20.30 2.45
C LEU A 38 6.78 -19.57 3.68
N LYS A 39 6.19 -19.76 4.86
CA LYS A 39 6.72 -19.24 6.13
C LYS A 39 8.15 -19.76 6.39
N ALA A 40 8.35 -21.07 6.21
CA ALA A 40 9.65 -21.67 6.39
C ALA A 40 10.70 -21.08 5.44
N ILE A 41 10.38 -20.92 4.14
CA ILE A 41 11.28 -20.32 3.15
C ILE A 41 11.67 -18.89 3.55
N LEU A 42 10.71 -18.07 4.00
CA LEU A 42 10.99 -16.70 4.42
C LEU A 42 11.90 -16.64 5.64
N ASN A 43 11.60 -17.42 6.69
CA ASN A 43 12.43 -17.49 7.90
C ASN A 43 13.85 -17.97 7.58
N ILE A 44 13.98 -18.98 6.73
CA ILE A 44 15.27 -19.53 6.31
C ILE A 44 16.06 -18.51 5.48
N SER A 45 15.40 -17.86 4.50
CA SER A 45 16.01 -16.83 3.66
C SER A 45 16.51 -15.67 4.53
N TYR A 46 15.65 -15.16 5.40
CA TYR A 46 15.97 -14.08 6.29
C TYR A 46 17.20 -14.38 7.15
N LEU A 47 17.21 -15.51 7.85
CA LEU A 47 18.35 -15.90 8.69
C LEU A 47 19.63 -16.12 7.87
N ASN A 48 19.53 -16.68 6.66
CA ASN A 48 20.68 -16.90 5.79
C ASN A 48 21.29 -15.59 5.28
N GLU A 49 20.46 -14.60 4.92
CA GLU A 49 20.86 -13.24 4.55
C GLU A 49 21.57 -12.51 5.70
N HIS A 50 21.18 -12.84 6.95
CA HIS A 50 21.80 -12.30 8.17
C HIS A 50 23.03 -13.11 8.65
N GLY A 51 23.62 -13.94 7.78
CA GLY A 51 24.89 -14.62 8.01
C GLY A 51 24.79 -15.96 8.74
N TYR A 52 23.59 -16.45 9.06
CA TYR A 52 23.44 -17.80 9.62
C TYR A 52 23.65 -18.86 8.53
N LYS A 53 24.51 -19.83 8.80
CA LYS A 53 24.76 -20.93 7.87
C LYS A 53 23.51 -21.80 7.71
N ILE A 54 23.19 -22.18 6.48
CA ILE A 54 22.01 -23.00 6.18
C ILE A 54 21.96 -24.32 6.97
N SER A 55 23.11 -24.91 7.27
CA SER A 55 23.22 -26.13 8.09
C SER A 55 22.84 -25.89 9.54
N ALA A 56 23.13 -24.68 10.09
CA ALA A 56 22.73 -24.32 11.45
C ALA A 56 21.22 -24.03 11.50
N ILE A 57 20.69 -23.36 10.49
CA ILE A 57 19.23 -23.10 10.36
C ILE A 57 18.48 -24.43 10.23
N ALA A 58 19.01 -25.39 9.50
CA ALA A 58 18.40 -26.72 9.32
C ALA A 58 18.34 -27.54 10.61
N ALA A 59 19.27 -27.33 11.52
CA ALA A 59 19.28 -28.00 12.82
C ALA A 59 18.24 -27.42 13.83
N MET A 60 17.65 -26.26 13.53
CA MET A 60 16.66 -25.61 14.38
C MET A 60 15.26 -26.15 14.11
N THR A 61 14.41 -26.19 15.14
CA THR A 61 12.98 -26.41 14.97
C THR A 61 12.32 -25.19 14.31
N PRO A 62 11.12 -25.31 13.72
CA PRO A 62 10.39 -24.15 13.19
C PRO A 62 10.22 -23.03 14.22
N ALA A 63 9.87 -23.34 15.45
CA ALA A 63 9.70 -22.38 16.53
C ALA A 63 11.01 -21.65 16.90
N GLN A 64 12.15 -22.37 16.91
CA GLN A 64 13.45 -21.76 17.15
C GLN A 64 13.87 -20.80 16.03
N ARG A 65 13.54 -21.15 14.77
CA ARG A 65 13.79 -20.25 13.62
C ARG A 65 12.97 -18.98 13.74
N GLU A 66 11.69 -19.09 14.08
CA GLU A 66 10.78 -17.96 14.26
C GLU A 66 11.25 -17.04 15.41
N GLN A 67 11.61 -17.61 16.54
CA GLN A 67 12.16 -16.84 17.66
C GLN A 67 13.44 -16.10 17.28
N LEU A 68 14.37 -16.78 16.59
CA LEU A 68 15.63 -16.15 16.18
C LEU A 68 15.43 -15.05 15.13
N VAL A 69 14.46 -15.23 14.23
CA VAL A 69 14.04 -14.17 13.29
C VAL A 69 13.57 -12.93 14.05
N ASN A 70 12.71 -13.08 15.04
CA ASN A 70 12.20 -11.96 15.84
C ASN A 70 13.32 -11.25 16.61
N GLU A 71 14.29 -12.01 17.15
CA GLU A 71 15.48 -11.45 17.82
C GLU A 71 16.39 -10.65 16.87
N VAL A 72 16.58 -11.14 15.65
CA VAL A 72 17.41 -10.47 14.63
C VAL A 72 16.70 -9.25 14.09
N ALA A 73 15.41 -9.33 13.80
CA ALA A 73 14.59 -8.23 13.31
C ALA A 73 14.56 -7.05 14.28
N GLY A 74 14.50 -7.33 15.58
CA GLY A 74 14.53 -6.28 16.62
C GLY A 74 15.87 -5.51 16.72
N LYS A 75 16.94 -6.02 16.12
CA LYS A 75 18.29 -5.44 16.20
C LYS A 75 18.73 -4.66 14.96
N GLN A 76 18.06 -4.81 13.83
CA GLN A 76 18.49 -4.25 12.55
C GLN A 76 17.37 -3.43 11.90
N GLY A 77 17.72 -2.40 11.12
CA GLY A 77 16.79 -1.42 10.54
C GLY A 77 17.06 -1.10 9.07
N GLY A 78 17.50 -2.06 8.27
CA GLY A 78 17.58 -1.91 6.80
C GLY A 78 16.20 -2.09 6.15
N GLY A 79 15.89 -1.35 5.05
CA GLY A 79 14.56 -1.39 4.43
C GLY A 79 14.11 -2.79 3.95
N GLY A 80 15.04 -3.62 3.44
CA GLY A 80 14.77 -4.99 3.03
C GLY A 80 14.39 -5.91 4.19
N ASP A 81 15.06 -5.74 5.32
CA ASP A 81 14.81 -6.51 6.55
C ASP A 81 13.43 -6.19 7.14
N VAL A 82 13.08 -4.89 7.16
CA VAL A 82 11.78 -4.42 7.61
C VAL A 82 10.65 -5.02 6.77
N LEU A 83 10.79 -4.99 5.44
CA LEU A 83 9.79 -5.56 4.53
C LEU A 83 9.59 -7.06 4.76
N ASN A 84 10.67 -7.82 4.94
CA ASN A 84 10.61 -9.24 5.22
C ASN A 84 9.98 -9.53 6.59
N THR A 85 10.30 -8.75 7.60
CA THR A 85 9.68 -8.86 8.94
C THR A 85 8.17 -8.60 8.90
N LEU A 86 7.72 -7.57 8.16
CA LEU A 86 6.30 -7.29 8.02
C LEU A 86 5.56 -8.38 7.22
N LYS A 87 6.22 -9.00 6.22
CA LYS A 87 5.67 -10.17 5.53
C LYS A 87 5.48 -11.36 6.48
N MET A 88 6.43 -11.59 7.37
CA MET A 88 6.30 -12.66 8.38
C MET A 88 5.17 -12.36 9.37
N ALA A 89 5.10 -11.13 9.86
CA ALA A 89 4.01 -10.68 10.73
C ALA A 89 2.63 -10.89 10.07
N MET A 90 2.51 -10.58 8.78
CA MET A 90 1.30 -10.87 8.00
C MET A 90 0.94 -12.36 7.97
N LEU A 91 1.92 -13.22 7.69
CA LEU A 91 1.69 -14.67 7.56
C LEU A 91 1.31 -15.34 8.89
N SER A 92 1.76 -14.77 10.02
CA SER A 92 1.46 -15.28 11.37
C SER A 92 0.34 -14.51 12.07
N PHE A 93 -0.22 -13.46 11.47
CA PHE A 93 -1.16 -12.53 12.11
C PHE A 93 -0.60 -11.92 13.40
N ASP A 94 0.71 -11.65 13.42
CA ASP A 94 1.42 -11.07 14.56
C ASP A 94 1.38 -9.54 14.51
N GLU A 95 0.36 -8.95 15.15
CA GLU A 95 0.15 -7.50 15.19
C GLU A 95 1.28 -6.81 15.97
N ASP A 96 1.74 -7.38 17.08
CA ASP A 96 2.80 -6.79 17.90
C ASP A 96 4.12 -6.68 17.14
N LEU A 97 4.47 -7.71 16.37
CA LEU A 97 5.64 -7.69 15.49
C LEU A 97 5.49 -6.65 14.38
N PHE A 98 4.30 -6.54 13.77
CA PHE A 98 4.03 -5.56 12.71
C PHE A 98 4.16 -4.13 13.24
N GLU A 99 3.48 -3.84 14.35
CA GLU A 99 3.46 -2.53 15.00
C GLU A 99 4.86 -2.14 15.51
N GLY A 100 5.52 -3.02 16.26
CA GLY A 100 6.86 -2.76 16.81
C GLY A 100 7.91 -2.51 15.72
N THR A 101 7.86 -3.26 14.61
CA THR A 101 8.75 -3.08 13.45
C THR A 101 8.49 -1.74 12.78
N SER A 102 7.22 -1.38 12.58
CA SER A 102 6.82 -0.11 12.00
C SER A 102 7.26 1.08 12.87
N ASP A 103 7.07 1.00 14.20
CA ASP A 103 7.46 2.06 15.13
C ASP A 103 8.98 2.25 15.20
N ALA A 104 9.75 1.17 15.16
CA ALA A 104 11.21 1.24 15.09
C ALA A 104 11.68 1.96 13.82
N TYR A 105 11.02 1.69 12.69
CA TYR A 105 11.32 2.36 11.42
C TYR A 105 10.94 3.84 11.46
N ILE A 106 9.75 4.19 11.99
CA ILE A 106 9.29 5.58 12.14
C ILE A 106 10.28 6.41 12.97
N LYS A 107 10.75 5.88 14.09
CA LYS A 107 11.73 6.59 14.96
C LYS A 107 13.00 6.97 14.21
N LYS A 108 13.39 6.19 13.21
CA LYS A 108 14.66 6.36 12.49
C LYS A 108 14.50 7.17 11.20
N HIS A 109 13.40 7.01 10.51
CA HIS A 109 13.21 7.51 9.13
C HIS A 109 11.97 8.39 8.96
N GLY A 110 11.07 8.42 9.93
CA GLY A 110 9.82 9.15 9.88
C GLY A 110 8.67 8.37 9.20
N PHE A 111 7.44 8.84 9.43
CA PHE A 111 6.23 8.15 8.94
C PHE A 111 6.11 8.15 7.42
N ARG A 112 6.45 9.26 6.75
CA ARG A 112 6.43 9.36 5.28
C ARG A 112 7.32 8.30 4.64
N ALA A 113 8.55 8.13 5.16
CA ALA A 113 9.48 7.11 4.67
C ALA A 113 8.96 5.69 4.89
N LEU A 114 8.30 5.41 6.03
CA LEU A 114 7.64 4.11 6.25
C LEU A 114 6.60 3.82 5.17
N VAL A 115 5.74 4.78 4.86
CA VAL A 115 4.70 4.58 3.84
C VAL A 115 5.32 4.37 2.46
N GLU A 116 6.19 5.28 2.01
CA GLU A 116 6.72 5.26 0.64
C GLU A 116 7.71 4.12 0.39
N GLN A 117 8.55 3.79 1.37
CA GLN A 117 9.65 2.82 1.17
C GLN A 117 9.34 1.41 1.68
N ILE A 118 8.32 1.25 2.54
CA ILE A 118 7.98 -0.03 3.14
C ILE A 118 6.55 -0.44 2.83
N TYR A 119 5.54 0.38 3.17
CA TYR A 119 4.14 -0.02 3.04
C TYR A 119 3.68 -0.12 1.58
N VAL A 120 4.08 0.82 0.72
CA VAL A 120 3.75 0.75 -0.72
C VAL A 120 4.35 -0.50 -1.35
N PRO A 121 5.67 -0.80 -1.25
CA PRO A 121 6.23 -2.06 -1.73
C PRO A 121 5.60 -3.31 -1.11
N LEU A 122 5.22 -3.28 0.18
CA LEU A 122 4.53 -4.39 0.83
C LEU A 122 3.17 -4.66 0.17
N LEU A 123 2.35 -3.62 -0.01
CA LEU A 123 1.03 -3.73 -0.62
C LEU A 123 1.10 -4.16 -2.10
N GLU A 124 2.10 -3.71 -2.86
CA GLU A 124 2.35 -4.18 -4.23
C GLU A 124 2.67 -5.68 -4.26
N ASN A 125 3.53 -6.14 -3.35
CA ASN A 125 3.83 -7.57 -3.20
C ASN A 125 2.59 -8.38 -2.81
N ILE A 126 1.77 -7.89 -1.87
CA ILE A 126 0.51 -8.52 -1.44
C ILE A 126 -0.45 -8.64 -2.63
N GLY A 127 -0.59 -7.59 -3.45
CA GLY A 127 -1.43 -7.62 -4.65
C GLY A 127 -1.04 -8.70 -5.65
N MET A 128 0.25 -8.92 -5.89
CA MET A 128 0.75 -10.01 -6.74
C MET A 128 0.45 -11.39 -6.13
N LEU A 129 0.62 -11.55 -4.83
CA LEU A 129 0.37 -12.81 -4.13
C LEU A 129 -1.12 -13.18 -4.13
N TRP A 130 -1.98 -12.19 -4.02
CA TRP A 130 -3.43 -12.40 -4.10
C TRP A 130 -3.85 -12.91 -5.49
N GLN A 131 -3.30 -12.32 -6.56
CA GLN A 131 -3.55 -12.77 -7.94
C GLN A 131 -3.10 -14.22 -8.20
N THR A 132 -2.09 -14.70 -7.47
CA THR A 132 -1.55 -16.07 -7.58
C THR A 132 -2.16 -17.03 -6.56
N ASN A 133 -3.17 -16.63 -5.78
CA ASN A 133 -3.75 -17.38 -4.67
C ASN A 133 -2.71 -17.86 -3.64
N SER A 134 -1.61 -17.12 -3.48
CA SER A 134 -0.53 -17.48 -2.56
C SER A 134 -0.75 -16.99 -1.12
N ILE A 135 -1.73 -16.12 -0.91
CA ILE A 135 -2.19 -15.66 0.41
C ILE A 135 -3.71 -15.70 0.46
N CYS A 136 -4.27 -15.81 1.66
CA CYS A 136 -5.72 -15.71 1.85
C CYS A 136 -6.18 -14.25 2.06
N PRO A 137 -7.45 -13.92 1.74
CA PRO A 137 -7.99 -12.58 1.95
C PRO A 137 -7.82 -12.05 3.38
N ALA A 138 -7.87 -12.94 4.39
CA ALA A 138 -7.71 -12.54 5.78
C ALA A 138 -6.32 -11.94 6.07
N GLN A 139 -5.27 -12.42 5.40
CA GLN A 139 -3.90 -11.90 5.56
C GLN A 139 -3.76 -10.52 4.92
N GLU A 140 -4.36 -10.31 3.76
CA GLU A 140 -4.42 -8.99 3.12
C GLU A 140 -5.22 -8.01 3.99
N HIS A 141 -6.41 -8.40 4.48
CA HIS A 141 -7.23 -7.57 5.35
C HIS A 141 -6.53 -7.22 6.67
N PHE A 142 -5.79 -8.16 7.26
CA PHE A 142 -5.01 -7.93 8.47
C PHE A 142 -4.01 -6.77 8.26
N VAL A 143 -3.21 -6.84 7.20
CA VAL A 143 -2.21 -5.79 6.90
C VAL A 143 -2.87 -4.48 6.50
N SER A 144 -3.84 -4.52 5.61
CA SER A 144 -4.49 -3.31 5.10
C SER A 144 -5.22 -2.54 6.21
N ASN A 145 -5.83 -3.23 7.18
CA ASN A 145 -6.45 -2.58 8.34
C ASN A 145 -5.43 -1.95 9.29
N ILE A 146 -4.30 -2.61 9.59
CA ILE A 146 -3.26 -2.01 10.42
C ILE A 146 -2.73 -0.74 9.75
N ILE A 147 -2.38 -0.81 8.46
CA ILE A 147 -1.89 0.36 7.70
C ILE A 147 -2.95 1.47 7.69
N ARG A 148 -4.22 1.13 7.50
CA ARG A 148 -5.33 2.06 7.53
C ARG A 148 -5.41 2.81 8.86
N HIS A 149 -5.39 2.10 9.98
CA HIS A 149 -5.42 2.69 11.31
C HIS A 149 -4.23 3.64 11.52
N ARG A 150 -3.02 3.22 11.13
CA ARG A 150 -1.82 4.05 11.28
C ARG A 150 -1.87 5.32 10.44
N LEU A 151 -2.38 5.27 9.21
CA LEU A 151 -2.59 6.44 8.36
C LEU A 151 -3.58 7.44 8.98
N ILE A 152 -4.69 6.94 9.54
CA ILE A 152 -5.69 7.77 10.23
C ILE A 152 -5.08 8.44 11.46
N VAL A 153 -4.43 7.66 12.32
CA VAL A 153 -3.79 8.19 13.54
C VAL A 153 -2.71 9.20 13.21
N ALA A 154 -1.83 8.91 12.24
CA ALA A 154 -0.79 9.82 11.81
C ALA A 154 -1.37 11.14 11.26
N SER A 155 -2.45 11.07 10.47
CA SER A 155 -3.13 12.26 9.95
C SER A 155 -3.74 13.13 11.04
N HIS A 156 -4.29 12.53 12.09
CA HIS A 156 -4.87 13.26 13.24
C HIS A 156 -3.84 13.80 14.21
N ALA A 157 -2.67 13.17 14.30
CA ALA A 157 -1.56 13.62 15.16
C ALA A 157 -0.82 14.84 14.60
N LEU A 158 -1.06 15.24 13.36
CA LEU A 158 -0.43 16.41 12.76
C LEU A 158 -0.86 17.70 13.46
N THR A 159 0.13 18.49 13.86
CA THR A 159 -0.04 19.80 14.51
C THR A 159 0.22 20.98 13.56
N THR A 160 0.46 20.71 12.29
CA THR A 160 0.72 21.73 11.27
C THR A 160 -0.45 22.71 11.18
N PRO A 161 -0.21 24.03 11.34
CA PRO A 161 -1.25 25.03 11.20
C PRO A 161 -1.88 24.98 9.81
N LYS A 162 -3.20 25.15 9.74
CA LYS A 162 -3.91 25.23 8.46
C LYS A 162 -3.57 26.55 7.77
N LYS A 163 -3.35 26.51 6.46
CA LYS A 163 -3.19 27.70 5.63
C LYS A 163 -4.47 28.57 5.71
N GLU A 164 -4.31 29.86 5.89
CA GLU A 164 -5.45 30.78 5.96
C GLU A 164 -6.15 30.93 4.60
N HIS A 165 -5.36 30.92 3.54
CA HIS A 165 -5.81 31.03 2.14
C HIS A 165 -5.39 29.80 1.35
N GLY A 166 -6.17 29.43 0.35
CA GLY A 166 -5.92 28.28 -0.53
C GLY A 166 -7.19 27.52 -0.89
N ALA A 167 -7.02 26.48 -1.68
CA ALA A 167 -8.13 25.59 -2.04
C ALA A 167 -8.46 24.63 -0.88
N THR A 168 -9.72 24.21 -0.83
CA THR A 168 -10.14 23.10 0.01
C THR A 168 -10.02 21.79 -0.79
N HIS A 169 -9.22 20.86 -0.30
CA HIS A 169 -9.05 19.56 -0.92
C HIS A 169 -10.10 18.59 -0.39
N VAL A 170 -10.92 18.07 -1.28
CA VAL A 170 -12.03 17.13 -0.95
C VAL A 170 -11.64 15.76 -1.46
N LEU A 171 -11.39 14.83 -0.54
CA LEU A 171 -10.90 13.49 -0.85
C LEU A 171 -12.05 12.50 -0.82
N TYR A 172 -12.28 11.80 -1.92
CA TYR A 172 -13.35 10.84 -2.08
C TYR A 172 -12.96 9.68 -2.99
N LEU A 173 -13.66 8.58 -2.89
CA LEU A 173 -13.63 7.49 -3.86
C LEU A 173 -15.01 7.39 -4.54
N PRO A 174 -15.06 7.07 -5.84
CA PRO A 174 -16.32 6.89 -6.56
C PRO A 174 -17.20 5.80 -5.94
N ALA A 175 -18.45 5.73 -6.35
CA ALA A 175 -19.34 4.64 -5.96
C ALA A 175 -18.67 3.28 -6.22
N ASP A 176 -18.84 2.35 -5.28
CA ASP A 176 -18.29 0.98 -5.29
C ASP A 176 -16.75 0.87 -5.28
N GLU A 177 -16.02 1.99 -5.12
CA GLU A 177 -14.58 1.97 -4.88
C GLU A 177 -14.29 1.98 -3.38
N ILE A 178 -13.54 0.96 -2.91
CA ILE A 178 -13.23 0.76 -1.48
C ILE A 178 -11.73 0.83 -1.15
N HIS A 179 -10.85 0.91 -2.14
CA HIS A 179 -9.39 0.88 -1.96
C HIS A 179 -8.84 2.24 -1.49
N GLU A 180 -9.09 2.58 -0.22
CA GLU A 180 -8.87 3.93 0.32
C GLU A 180 -7.46 4.20 0.85
N LEU A 181 -6.55 3.23 0.95
CA LEU A 181 -5.22 3.45 1.54
C LEU A 181 -4.44 4.57 0.85
N GLY A 182 -4.48 4.61 -0.48
CA GLY A 182 -3.90 5.70 -1.26
C GLY A 182 -4.53 7.06 -0.97
N LEU A 183 -5.86 7.11 -0.83
CA LEU A 183 -6.58 8.33 -0.50
C LEU A 183 -6.26 8.82 0.92
N LEU A 184 -6.18 7.92 1.90
CA LEU A 184 -5.77 8.23 3.27
C LEU A 184 -4.34 8.79 3.32
N TYR A 185 -3.44 8.24 2.51
CA TYR A 185 -2.08 8.74 2.43
C TYR A 185 -2.01 10.14 1.81
N LEU A 186 -2.77 10.42 0.74
CA LEU A 186 -2.89 11.77 0.19
C LEU A 186 -3.47 12.76 1.21
N ASN A 187 -4.46 12.35 1.99
CA ASN A 187 -4.98 13.18 3.08
C ASN A 187 -3.89 13.50 4.12
N TYR A 188 -3.08 12.51 4.52
CA TYR A 188 -1.94 12.74 5.41
C TYR A 188 -0.96 13.76 4.81
N LEU A 189 -0.57 13.63 3.56
CA LEU A 189 0.38 14.54 2.90
C LEU A 189 -0.15 15.97 2.80
N LEU A 190 -1.40 16.14 2.40
CA LEU A 190 -2.05 17.45 2.33
C LEU A 190 -2.10 18.13 3.71
N ARG A 191 -2.52 17.38 4.73
CA ARG A 191 -2.57 17.89 6.11
C ARG A 191 -1.19 18.21 6.67
N ALA A 192 -0.16 17.42 6.33
CA ALA A 192 1.22 17.68 6.71
C ALA A 192 1.76 19.01 6.12
N LYS A 193 1.21 19.44 4.97
CA LYS A 193 1.50 20.73 4.32
C LYS A 193 0.59 21.87 4.81
N GLY A 194 -0.27 21.64 5.78
CA GLY A 194 -1.23 22.63 6.29
C GLY A 194 -2.40 22.91 5.34
N GLU A 195 -2.60 22.10 4.29
CA GLU A 195 -3.75 22.25 3.40
C GLU A 195 -5.07 21.95 4.13
N ARG A 196 -6.14 22.60 3.70
CA ARG A 196 -7.49 22.31 4.19
C ARG A 196 -8.00 21.06 3.50
N THR A 197 -8.42 20.06 4.28
CA THR A 197 -8.94 18.81 3.75
C THR A 197 -10.34 18.51 4.28
N ILE A 198 -11.18 17.94 3.42
CA ILE A 198 -12.43 17.25 3.75
C ILE A 198 -12.29 15.82 3.25
N TYR A 199 -12.34 14.87 4.17
CA TYR A 199 -12.24 13.46 3.83
C TYR A 199 -13.64 12.84 3.81
N LEU A 200 -14.15 12.51 2.62
CA LEU A 200 -15.45 11.87 2.44
C LEU A 200 -15.33 10.34 2.46
N GLY A 201 -14.18 9.79 2.04
CA GLY A 201 -13.91 8.36 2.12
C GLY A 201 -14.41 7.55 0.93
N GLN A 202 -14.81 6.33 1.23
CA GLN A 202 -15.17 5.28 0.26
C GLN A 202 -16.57 5.47 -0.31
N SER A 203 -16.77 4.99 -1.55
CA SER A 203 -18.09 4.79 -2.17
C SER A 203 -19.02 6.01 -2.08
N VAL A 204 -18.53 7.17 -2.48
CA VAL A 204 -19.30 8.42 -2.48
C VAL A 204 -20.07 8.55 -3.79
N PRO A 205 -21.41 8.72 -3.74
CA PRO A 205 -22.18 9.01 -4.94
C PRO A 205 -21.70 10.31 -5.59
N THR A 206 -21.46 10.29 -6.89
CA THR A 206 -20.87 11.43 -7.61
C THR A 206 -21.80 12.66 -7.57
N GLU A 207 -23.11 12.48 -7.53
CA GLU A 207 -24.11 13.53 -7.42
C GLU A 207 -24.01 14.34 -6.11
N ASP A 208 -23.51 13.73 -5.03
CA ASP A 208 -23.36 14.40 -3.74
C ASP A 208 -22.23 15.42 -3.71
N LEU A 209 -21.27 15.33 -4.64
CA LEU A 209 -20.18 16.30 -4.76
C LEU A 209 -20.68 17.71 -5.03
N ARG A 210 -21.85 17.87 -5.67
CA ARG A 210 -22.51 19.17 -5.89
C ARG A 210 -22.86 19.87 -4.56
N GLN A 211 -23.24 19.10 -3.55
CA GLN A 211 -23.59 19.67 -2.24
C GLN A 211 -22.35 20.27 -1.57
N VAL A 212 -21.18 19.61 -1.72
CA VAL A 212 -19.91 20.13 -1.21
C VAL A 212 -19.59 21.48 -1.87
N VAL A 213 -19.73 21.56 -3.20
CA VAL A 213 -19.46 22.80 -3.95
C VAL A 213 -20.44 23.92 -3.55
N ALA A 214 -21.71 23.61 -3.38
CA ALA A 214 -22.73 24.57 -2.99
C ALA A 214 -22.49 25.19 -1.60
N LEU A 215 -21.88 24.42 -0.68
CA LEU A 215 -21.61 24.87 0.69
C LEU A 215 -20.27 25.61 0.84
N HIS A 216 -19.37 25.54 -0.16
CA HIS A 216 -18.04 26.15 -0.09
C HIS A 216 -17.90 27.30 -1.10
N GLN A 217 -17.46 28.47 -0.61
CA GLN A 217 -17.32 29.69 -1.43
C GLN A 217 -15.95 29.80 -2.12
N GLY A 218 -14.93 29.08 -1.64
CA GLY A 218 -13.54 29.12 -2.17
C GLY A 218 -13.30 28.11 -3.27
N ASN A 219 -12.05 28.06 -3.73
CA ASN A 219 -11.60 27.05 -4.68
C ASN A 219 -11.62 25.65 -4.04
N ILE A 220 -12.03 24.67 -4.82
CA ILE A 220 -12.12 23.26 -4.41
C ILE A 220 -11.27 22.42 -5.35
N VAL A 221 -10.50 21.50 -4.76
CA VAL A 221 -9.79 20.44 -5.47
C VAL A 221 -10.34 19.10 -5.02
N PHE A 222 -11.10 18.44 -5.87
CA PHE A 222 -11.49 17.05 -5.63
C PHE A 222 -10.32 16.14 -5.94
N VAL A 223 -9.98 15.27 -4.99
CA VAL A 223 -8.88 14.30 -5.12
C VAL A 223 -9.45 12.90 -5.03
N THR A 224 -9.17 12.06 -6.02
CA THR A 224 -9.67 10.68 -6.06
C THR A 224 -8.62 9.69 -6.58
N VAL A 225 -8.75 8.44 -6.15
CA VAL A 225 -7.86 7.32 -6.52
C VAL A 225 -8.72 6.21 -7.13
N LEU A 226 -8.50 5.89 -8.41
CA LEU A 226 -9.24 4.90 -9.17
C LEU A 226 -8.45 3.58 -9.23
N MET A 227 -8.76 2.64 -8.35
CA MET A 227 -8.03 1.36 -8.24
C MET A 227 -8.76 0.18 -8.89
N ALA A 228 -10.06 0.06 -8.67
CA ALA A 228 -10.91 -0.99 -9.22
C ALA A 228 -12.09 -0.41 -10.00
N ASN A 229 -12.67 0.69 -9.54
CA ASN A 229 -13.82 1.35 -10.16
C ASN A 229 -13.55 2.84 -10.41
N PRO A 230 -14.04 3.39 -11.55
CA PRO A 230 -14.65 2.70 -12.70
C PRO A 230 -13.64 1.83 -13.47
N ALA A 231 -14.13 0.89 -14.29
CA ALA A 231 -13.27 0.11 -15.17
C ALA A 231 -12.54 1.01 -16.19
N PRO A 232 -11.37 0.62 -16.73
CA PRO A 232 -10.59 1.49 -17.64
C PRO A 232 -11.39 1.98 -18.85
N SER A 233 -12.27 1.15 -19.41
CA SER A 233 -13.16 1.51 -20.52
C SER A 233 -14.23 2.54 -20.17
N GLU A 234 -14.55 2.69 -18.89
CA GLU A 234 -15.59 3.59 -18.38
C GLU A 234 -15.00 4.93 -17.91
N VAL A 235 -13.68 5.00 -17.71
CA VAL A 235 -13.01 6.22 -17.23
C VAL A 235 -13.30 7.45 -18.10
N PRO A 236 -13.25 7.39 -19.45
CA PRO A 236 -13.54 8.56 -20.27
C PRO A 236 -14.95 9.12 -20.02
N GLN A 237 -15.95 8.23 -19.96
CA GLN A 237 -17.33 8.62 -19.68
C GLN A 237 -17.49 9.18 -18.25
N TYR A 238 -16.82 8.57 -17.28
CA TYR A 238 -16.81 9.05 -15.90
C TYR A 238 -16.26 10.48 -15.78
N LEU A 239 -15.16 10.81 -16.47
CA LEU A 239 -14.60 12.17 -16.47
C LEU A 239 -15.59 13.19 -17.05
N LEU A 240 -16.25 12.87 -18.16
CA LEU A 240 -17.26 13.74 -18.77
C LEU A 240 -18.48 13.95 -17.83
N GLN A 241 -18.97 12.88 -17.22
CA GLN A 241 -20.08 12.96 -16.26
C GLN A 241 -19.71 13.79 -15.04
N LEU A 242 -18.52 13.57 -14.49
CA LEU A 242 -18.02 14.30 -13.33
C LEU A 242 -17.93 15.80 -13.62
N ARG A 243 -17.39 16.20 -14.78
CA ARG A 243 -17.31 17.61 -15.19
C ARG A 243 -18.67 18.22 -15.49
N ALA A 244 -19.56 17.49 -16.16
CA ALA A 244 -20.92 17.94 -16.43
C ALA A 244 -21.75 18.13 -15.14
N MET A 245 -21.49 17.31 -14.14
CA MET A 245 -22.17 17.36 -12.85
C MET A 245 -21.72 18.56 -12.00
N VAL A 246 -20.47 18.97 -12.13
CA VAL A 246 -19.87 20.10 -11.40
C VAL A 246 -19.27 21.10 -12.40
N PRO A 247 -20.10 21.87 -13.12
CA PRO A 247 -19.63 22.84 -14.13
C PRO A 247 -19.22 24.17 -13.49
N ASP A 248 -18.31 24.15 -12.52
CA ASP A 248 -17.83 25.32 -11.80
C ASP A 248 -16.32 25.52 -12.03
N ASP A 249 -15.90 26.67 -12.53
CA ASP A 249 -14.49 26.97 -12.83
C ASP A 249 -13.62 27.10 -11.57
N ARG A 250 -14.21 27.21 -10.38
CA ARG A 250 -13.49 27.16 -9.10
C ARG A 250 -13.09 25.74 -8.70
N VAL A 251 -13.57 24.73 -9.44
CA VAL A 251 -13.39 23.31 -9.10
C VAL A 251 -12.36 22.67 -10.04
N GLU A 252 -11.36 22.11 -9.43
CA GLU A 252 -10.41 21.20 -10.07
C GLU A 252 -10.62 19.76 -9.61
N PHE A 253 -10.28 18.81 -10.48
CA PHE A 253 -10.26 17.37 -10.16
C PHE A 253 -8.86 16.81 -10.36
N TRP A 254 -8.31 16.18 -9.36
CA TRP A 254 -7.05 15.47 -9.40
C TRP A 254 -7.32 13.98 -9.28
N LEU A 255 -6.98 13.22 -10.32
CA LEU A 255 -7.26 11.80 -10.39
C LEU A 255 -5.95 11.03 -10.55
N THR A 256 -5.84 9.91 -9.84
CA THR A 256 -4.74 8.96 -9.97
C THR A 256 -5.26 7.53 -9.78
N GLY A 257 -4.41 6.53 -9.95
CA GLY A 257 -4.72 5.13 -9.69
C GLY A 257 -4.49 4.21 -10.89
N SER A 258 -4.52 2.91 -10.63
CA SER A 258 -4.17 1.89 -11.62
C SER A 258 -5.11 1.85 -12.84
N GLN A 259 -6.36 2.30 -12.67
CA GLN A 259 -7.31 2.34 -13.79
C GLN A 259 -6.94 3.41 -14.82
N LEU A 260 -6.37 4.55 -14.38
CA LEU A 260 -5.89 5.60 -15.30
C LEU A 260 -4.70 5.13 -16.13
N ALA A 261 -3.79 4.36 -15.56
CA ALA A 261 -2.61 3.86 -16.26
C ALA A 261 -2.95 2.90 -17.43
N ARG A 262 -4.18 2.38 -17.47
CA ARG A 262 -4.68 1.46 -18.51
C ARG A 262 -5.52 2.14 -19.59
N VAL A 263 -5.71 3.45 -19.48
CA VAL A 263 -6.47 4.22 -20.48
C VAL A 263 -5.52 4.68 -21.58
N GLU A 264 -5.73 4.20 -22.81
CA GLU A 264 -4.82 4.46 -23.93
C GLU A 264 -4.84 5.93 -24.38
N THR A 265 -6.02 6.51 -24.51
CA THR A 265 -6.22 7.93 -24.85
C THR A 265 -7.52 8.44 -24.26
N VAL A 266 -7.50 9.64 -23.68
CA VAL A 266 -8.68 10.30 -23.16
C VAL A 266 -8.61 11.79 -23.42
N ASP A 267 -9.71 12.37 -23.92
CA ASP A 267 -9.89 13.82 -23.88
C ASP A 267 -10.21 14.25 -22.45
N VAL A 268 -9.24 14.90 -21.83
CA VAL A 268 -9.36 15.34 -20.43
C VAL A 268 -10.13 16.66 -20.37
N PRO A 269 -11.31 16.70 -19.73
CA PRO A 269 -12.07 17.94 -19.58
C PRO A 269 -11.26 19.04 -18.86
N ARG A 270 -11.54 20.30 -19.18
CA ARG A 270 -10.89 21.45 -18.53
C ARG A 270 -11.05 21.38 -17.00
N GLY A 271 -9.95 21.69 -16.29
CA GLY A 271 -9.91 21.66 -14.82
C GLY A 271 -9.77 20.26 -14.23
N MET A 272 -9.45 19.26 -15.04
CA MET A 272 -9.10 17.91 -14.59
C MET A 272 -7.63 17.61 -14.85
N TYR A 273 -6.99 16.98 -13.89
CA TYR A 273 -5.57 16.64 -13.93
C TYR A 273 -5.41 15.14 -13.64
N LEU A 274 -4.93 14.41 -14.64
CA LEU A 274 -4.67 12.98 -14.52
C LEU A 274 -3.21 12.75 -14.16
N HIS A 275 -2.97 12.12 -13.05
CA HIS A 275 -1.64 11.79 -12.56
C HIS A 275 -1.38 10.29 -12.78
N PRO A 276 -0.33 9.91 -13.53
CA PRO A 276 -0.09 8.51 -13.90
C PRO A 276 0.29 7.61 -12.71
N SER A 277 0.65 8.21 -11.58
CA SER A 277 1.01 7.49 -10.36
C SER A 277 0.80 8.35 -9.12
N MET A 278 0.78 7.72 -7.96
CA MET A 278 0.80 8.40 -6.66
C MET A 278 2.02 9.32 -6.53
N GLY A 279 3.19 8.90 -7.01
CA GLY A 279 4.41 9.72 -7.03
C GLY A 279 4.24 11.01 -7.85
N ALA A 280 3.50 10.95 -8.96
CA ALA A 280 3.20 12.15 -9.76
C ALA A 280 2.28 13.12 -9.01
N VAL A 281 1.29 12.63 -8.25
CA VAL A 281 0.45 13.47 -7.37
C VAL A 281 1.32 14.14 -6.31
N ILE A 282 2.18 13.38 -5.64
CA ILE A 282 3.09 13.90 -4.61
C ILE A 282 3.98 15.00 -5.19
N SER A 283 4.58 14.75 -6.37
CA SER A 283 5.42 15.75 -7.04
C SER A 283 4.64 17.02 -7.41
N ALA A 284 3.39 16.90 -7.87
CA ALA A 284 2.54 18.03 -8.18
C ALA A 284 2.15 18.83 -6.92
N LEU A 285 1.92 18.15 -5.78
CA LEU A 285 1.69 18.79 -4.49
C LEU A 285 2.94 19.54 -4.01
N ASP A 286 4.14 18.97 -4.19
CA ASP A 286 5.40 19.58 -3.80
C ASP A 286 5.70 20.81 -4.68
N ALA A 287 5.42 20.74 -6.00
CA ALA A 287 5.61 21.85 -6.94
C ALA A 287 4.70 23.07 -6.67
N ARG A 288 3.44 22.83 -6.23
CA ARG A 288 2.52 23.92 -5.85
C ARG A 288 2.95 24.69 -4.59
N GLU A 289 3.80 24.11 -3.77
CA GLU A 289 4.33 24.77 -2.58
C GLU A 289 5.51 25.69 -2.91
N ALA A 290 6.21 25.42 -4.02
CA ALA A 290 7.36 26.20 -4.46
C ALA A 290 7.00 27.41 -5.36
N ALA A 291 5.73 27.51 -5.80
CA ALA A 291 5.20 28.57 -6.65
C ALA A 291 4.39 29.61 -5.86
#